data_1d075c135c800ca3ae0c02150f47c861
#
_entry.id   1d075c135c800ca3ae0c02150f47c861
#
_cell.length_a   1.000
_cell.length_b   1.000
_cell.length_c   1.000
_cell.angle_alpha   90.00
_cell.angle_beta   90.00
_cell.angle_gamma   90.00
#
_symmetry.space_group_name_H-M   'P 1'
#
loop_
_entity.id
_entity.type
_entity.pdbx_description
1 polymer ?
#
loop_
_entity_poly.entity_id
_entity_poly.type
_entity_poly.pdbx_seq_one_letter_code
_entity_poly.pdbx_strand_id
1 'polypeptide(L)' 'MDINLYDDNDSDTLQVKQLYKRINKLGFFDRAIILLWLEGIPYDEIGEIVGISAKNVSVKLVRIREQLKNMN' A
#
# COMPACT_ATOMS: atom_id res chain seq x y z
N MET A 1 -24.30 -10.11 -9.16
CA MET A 1 -23.73 -10.16 -8.94
C MET A 1 -22.61 -10.07 -9.11
N ASP A 2 -22.08 -9.70 -8.99
CA ASP A 2 -20.98 -9.49 -8.98
C ASP A 2 -20.04 -10.47 -8.87
N ILE A 3 -20.27 -11.52 -8.61
CA ILE A 3 -19.44 -12.62 -8.48
C ILE A 3 -18.64 -12.92 -9.69
N ASN A 4 -19.23 -12.71 -10.78
CA ASN A 4 -18.54 -12.92 -12.04
C ASN A 4 -17.35 -12.04 -12.23
N LEU A 5 -17.35 -10.92 -11.57
CA LEU A 5 -16.22 -10.04 -11.66
C LEU A 5 -14.97 -10.69 -11.14
N TYR A 6 -15.12 -11.52 -10.13
CA TYR A 6 -13.95 -12.16 -9.58
C TYR A 6 -13.37 -13.19 -10.50
N ASP A 7 -14.24 -13.88 -11.19
CA ASP A 7 -13.77 -14.90 -12.10
C ASP A 7 -12.99 -14.33 -13.24
N ASP A 8 -13.41 -13.17 -13.69
CA ASP A 8 -12.76 -12.55 -14.82
C ASP A 8 -11.38 -12.01 -14.48
N ASN A 9 -11.11 -11.83 -13.23
CA ASN A 9 -9.89 -11.18 -12.83
C ASN A 9 -9.06 -12.01 -11.88
N ASP A 10 -8.97 -13.28 -12.13
CA ASP A 10 -8.21 -14.17 -11.26
C ASP A 10 -6.77 -13.72 -11.10
N SER A 11 -6.13 -13.33 -12.17
CA SER A 11 -4.75 -12.87 -12.10
C SER A 11 -4.64 -11.62 -11.26
N ASP A 12 -5.53 -10.67 -11.49
CA ASP A 12 -5.52 -9.44 -10.73
C ASP A 12 -5.81 -9.70 -9.27
N THR A 13 -6.72 -10.60 -9.00
CA THR A 13 -7.05 -10.95 -7.62
C THR A 13 -5.86 -11.57 -6.92
N LEU A 14 -5.14 -12.46 -7.59
CA LEU A 14 -3.95 -13.06 -7.01
C LEU A 14 -2.87 -12.02 -6.77
N GLN A 15 -2.70 -11.10 -7.70
CA GLN A 15 -1.71 -10.03 -7.54
C GLN A 15 -2.05 -9.13 -6.37
N VAL A 16 -3.33 -8.81 -6.21
CA VAL A 16 -3.78 -7.99 -5.09
C VAL A 16 -3.54 -8.71 -3.77
N LYS A 17 -3.85 -9.99 -3.72
CA LYS A 17 -3.62 -10.77 -2.50
C LYS A 17 -2.14 -10.83 -2.16
N GLN A 18 -1.29 -10.98 -3.15
CA GLN A 18 0.14 -11.00 -2.91
C GLN A 18 0.64 -9.66 -2.43
N LEU A 19 0.11 -8.58 -2.98
CA LEU A 19 0.47 -7.25 -2.54
C LEU A 19 0.14 -7.07 -1.06
N TYR A 20 -1.08 -7.40 -0.66
CA TYR A 20 -1.47 -7.24 0.73
C TYR A 20 -0.68 -8.16 1.66
N LYS A 21 -0.32 -9.33 1.18
CA LYS A 21 0.54 -10.21 1.93
C LYS A 21 1.88 -9.58 2.22
N ARG A 22 2.45 -8.93 1.22
CA ARG A 22 3.72 -8.22 1.38
C ARG A 22 3.56 -7.02 2.29
N ILE A 23 2.48 -6.28 2.12
CA ILE A 23 2.20 -5.13 2.96
C ILE A 23 2.12 -5.55 4.43
N ASN A 24 1.52 -6.70 4.69
CA ASN A 24 1.39 -7.18 6.06
C ASN A 24 2.72 -7.56 6.70
N LYS A 25 3.77 -7.71 5.90
CA LYS A 25 5.10 -7.97 6.43
C LYS A 25 5.84 -6.70 6.82
N LEU A 26 5.31 -5.55 6.43
CA LEU A 26 5.93 -4.27 6.79
C LEU A 26 5.68 -3.97 8.27
N GLY A 27 6.52 -3.10 8.83
CA GLY A 27 6.28 -2.60 10.16
C GLY A 27 4.98 -1.81 10.21
N PHE A 28 4.46 -1.64 11.40
CA PHE A 28 3.17 -1.01 11.63
C PHE A 28 3.07 0.37 10.95
N PHE A 29 4.09 1.19 11.15
CA PHE A 29 4.07 2.56 10.65
C PHE A 29 4.08 2.61 9.12
N ASP A 30 4.96 1.81 8.53
CA ASP A 30 5.07 1.77 7.07
C ASP A 30 3.82 1.19 6.44
N ARG A 31 3.21 0.21 7.10
CA ARG A 31 1.98 -0.37 6.62
C ARG A 31 0.85 0.65 6.59
N ALA A 32 0.77 1.47 7.63
CA ALA A 32 -0.24 2.52 7.68
C ALA A 32 -0.06 3.50 6.52
N ILE A 33 1.16 3.90 6.25
CA ILE A 33 1.44 4.87 5.19
C ILE A 33 1.07 4.31 3.81
N ILE A 34 1.48 3.09 3.52
CA ILE A 34 1.21 2.54 2.20
C ILE A 34 -0.29 2.30 2.00
N LEU A 35 -1.00 1.89 3.04
CA LEU A 35 -2.43 1.66 2.92
C LEU A 35 -3.18 2.97 2.67
N LEU A 36 -2.79 4.05 3.35
CA LEU A 36 -3.40 5.35 3.12
C LEU A 36 -3.12 5.83 1.69
N TRP A 37 -1.91 5.60 1.22
CA TRP A 37 -1.55 5.98 -0.13
C TRP A 37 -2.38 5.23 -1.17
N LEU A 38 -2.61 3.94 -0.94
CA LEU A 38 -3.41 3.12 -1.85
C LEU A 38 -4.88 3.57 -1.88
N GLU A 39 -5.33 4.20 -0.80
CA GLU A 39 -6.67 4.77 -0.74
C GLU A 39 -6.77 6.10 -1.47
N GLY A 40 -5.67 6.60 -2.00
CA GLY A 40 -5.66 7.86 -2.71
C GLY A 40 -5.51 9.08 -1.82
N ILE A 41 -5.10 8.90 -0.58
CA ILE A 41 -4.93 10.02 0.34
C ILE A 41 -3.68 10.80 -0.06
N PRO A 42 -3.76 12.14 -0.17
CA PRO A 42 -2.58 12.93 -0.54
C PRO A 42 -1.51 12.91 0.54
N TYR A 43 -0.28 13.19 0.13
CA TYR A 43 0.87 13.10 1.02
C TYR A 43 0.75 13.97 2.26
N ASP A 44 0.24 15.19 2.10
CA ASP A 44 0.10 16.09 3.25
C ASP A 44 -0.93 15.58 4.24
N GLU A 45 -2.00 14.98 3.76
CA GLU A 45 -2.99 14.37 4.63
C GLU A 45 -2.43 13.13 5.32
N ILE A 46 -1.71 12.30 4.58
CA ILE A 46 -1.07 11.13 5.19
C ILE A 46 -0.16 11.59 6.31
N GLY A 47 0.62 12.64 6.04
CA GLY A 47 1.53 13.17 7.04
C GLY A 47 0.81 13.63 8.29
N GLU A 48 -0.33 14.29 8.13
CA GLU A 48 -1.13 14.72 9.26
C GLU A 48 -1.65 13.55 10.08
N ILE A 49 -2.08 12.51 9.39
CA ILE A 49 -2.63 11.34 10.05
C ILE A 49 -1.56 10.59 10.85
N VAL A 50 -0.38 10.41 10.25
CA VAL A 50 0.66 9.59 10.88
C VAL A 50 1.70 10.41 11.64
N GLY A 51 1.64 11.74 11.55
CA GLY A 51 2.48 12.61 12.38
C GLY A 51 3.84 12.94 11.80
N ILE A 52 3.99 12.99 10.47
CA ILE A 52 5.24 13.40 9.84
C ILE A 52 4.93 14.39 8.71
N SER A 53 5.97 15.01 8.16
CA SER A 53 5.79 15.98 7.09
C SER A 53 5.46 15.27 5.77
N ALA A 54 4.86 16.02 4.84
CA ALA A 54 4.57 15.48 3.51
C ALA A 54 5.85 15.02 2.82
N LYS A 55 6.94 15.74 3.01
CA LYS A 55 8.21 15.35 2.44
C LYS A 55 8.67 14.00 2.96
N ASN A 56 8.51 13.80 4.26
CA ASN A 56 8.90 12.52 4.86
C ASN A 56 8.00 11.39 4.41
N VAL A 57 6.71 11.67 4.19
CA VAL A 57 5.80 10.68 3.61
C VAL A 57 6.32 10.24 2.24
N SER A 58 6.72 11.21 1.42
CA SER A 58 7.22 10.92 0.09
C SER A 58 8.47 10.03 0.15
N VAL A 59 9.40 10.38 1.03
CA VAL A 59 10.63 9.60 1.19
C VAL A 59 10.32 8.17 1.66
N LYS A 60 9.42 8.07 2.63
CA LYS A 60 9.05 6.75 3.14
C LYS A 60 8.36 5.90 2.09
N LEU A 61 7.50 6.51 1.29
CA LEU A 61 6.81 5.77 0.23
C LEU A 61 7.78 5.20 -0.80
N VAL A 62 8.81 5.97 -1.15
CA VAL A 62 9.83 5.46 -2.07
C VAL A 62 10.48 4.21 -1.48
N ARG A 63 10.83 4.25 -0.20
CA ARG A 63 11.48 3.12 0.47
C ARG A 63 10.53 1.94 0.62
N ILE A 64 9.30 2.22 0.99
CA ILE A 64 8.30 1.16 1.17
C ILE A 64 8.05 0.44 -0.14
N ARG A 65 7.89 1.19 -1.21
CA ARG A 65 7.65 0.60 -2.53
C ARG A 65 8.85 -0.24 -2.98
N GLU A 66 10.04 0.23 -2.66
CA GLU A 66 11.25 -0.52 -2.95
C GLU A 66 11.28 -1.83 -2.18
N GLN A 67 10.93 -1.78 -0.90
CA GLN A 67 10.86 -2.98 -0.08
C GLN A 67 9.84 -3.97 -0.63
N LEU A 68 8.66 -3.49 -0.99
CA LEU A 68 7.62 -4.35 -1.52
C LEU A 68 8.06 -5.03 -2.80
N LYS A 69 8.78 -4.30 -3.63
CA LYS A 69 9.26 -4.81 -4.89
C LYS A 69 10.27 -5.93 -4.69
N ASN A 70 11.06 -5.86 -3.64
CA ASN A 70 12.11 -6.82 -3.37
C ASN A 70 11.70 -7.95 -2.44
N MET A 71 10.45 -7.95 -2.00
CA MET A 71 9.93 -9.00 -1.14
C MET A 71 9.51 -10.22 -1.94
N ASN A 72 9.63 -11.37 -1.34
CA ASN A 72 9.15 -12.60 -1.97
C ASN A 72 7.83 -13.05 -1.40
#